data_90a4f4a9a1883fb62ebb01ddf281d693
#
_entry.id   90a4f4a9a1883fb62ebb01ddf281d693
#
_cell.length_a   1.000
_cell.length_b   1.000
_cell.length_c   1.000
_cell.angle_alpha   90.00
_cell.angle_beta   90.00
_cell.angle_gamma   90.00
#
_symmetry.space_group_name_H-M   'P 1'
#
loop_
_entity.id
_entity.type
_entity.pdbx_description
1 polymer ?
#
loop_
_entity_poly.entity_id
_entity_poly.type
_entity_poly.pdbx_seq_one_letter_code
_entity_poly.pdbx_strand_id
1 'polypeptide(L)'
;SAALEAKLALDDSDMSQADRFNKQIHVIDVALDRLSNLAGGYSFEGKALAPSGDIVNGKFALHGPSVYFASDTSDLVGVAITKLNAAEAAVANPGNNFSEEIRTFVRQGEGSIPADATLGKALKIVEGNDSILEHFAKGGSVGYVIIALGIVCLLVGLFKVREITKFKAADPGEVLSVL
;
A
#
# COMPACT_ATOMS: atom_id res chain seq x y z
N SER A 1 8.95 -22.78 -15.29
CA SER A 1 8.24 -21.84 -16.16
C SER A 1 8.59 -22.14 -17.61
N ALA A 2 7.65 -21.90 -18.55
CA ALA A 2 7.84 -22.17 -19.98
C ALA A 2 9.15 -21.55 -20.55
N ALA A 3 9.52 -20.36 -20.12
CA ALA A 3 10.76 -19.72 -20.54
C ALA A 3 12.03 -20.46 -20.06
N LEU A 4 11.99 -21.02 -18.85
CA LEU A 4 13.11 -21.82 -18.32
C LEU A 4 13.22 -23.16 -19.06
N GLU A 5 12.10 -23.80 -19.34
CA GLU A 5 12.04 -25.05 -20.11
C GLU A 5 12.54 -24.87 -21.54
N ALA A 6 12.17 -23.76 -22.20
CA ALA A 6 12.69 -23.43 -23.52
C ALA A 6 14.19 -23.17 -23.50
N LYS A 7 14.71 -22.51 -22.47
CA LYS A 7 16.17 -22.28 -22.31
C LYS A 7 16.91 -23.60 -22.12
N LEU A 8 16.44 -24.47 -21.23
CA LEU A 8 17.03 -25.78 -21.00
C LEU A 8 17.01 -26.66 -22.28
N ALA A 9 15.96 -26.53 -23.09
CA ALA A 9 15.86 -27.24 -24.36
C ALA A 9 16.86 -26.77 -25.42
N LEU A 10 17.34 -25.52 -25.33
CA LEU A 10 18.38 -25.02 -26.23
C LEU A 10 19.77 -25.62 -25.88
N ASP A 11 20.02 -25.90 -24.62
CA ASP A 11 21.30 -26.46 -24.14
C ASP A 11 21.35 -28.00 -24.21
N ASP A 12 20.20 -28.65 -24.46
CA ASP A 12 20.13 -30.11 -24.55
C ASP A 12 20.50 -30.59 -25.97
N SER A 13 21.69 -31.16 -26.10
CA SER A 13 22.23 -31.70 -27.37
C SER A 13 21.47 -32.93 -27.88
N ASP A 14 20.80 -33.67 -26.99
CA ASP A 14 20.15 -34.94 -27.33
C ASP A 14 18.68 -34.74 -27.79
N MET A 15 18.15 -33.50 -27.66
CA MET A 15 16.79 -33.18 -28.06
C MET A 15 16.69 -32.96 -29.58
N SER A 16 15.62 -33.50 -30.20
CA SER A 16 15.39 -33.30 -31.63
C SER A 16 15.13 -31.78 -31.93
N GLN A 17 15.46 -31.38 -33.15
CA GLN A 17 15.23 -30.01 -33.61
C GLN A 17 13.76 -29.61 -33.54
N ALA A 18 12.86 -30.55 -33.83
CA ALA A 18 11.41 -30.35 -33.78
C ALA A 18 10.91 -30.11 -32.34
N ASP A 19 11.44 -30.88 -31.39
CA ASP A 19 11.06 -30.72 -29.97
C ASP A 19 11.56 -29.40 -29.38
N ARG A 20 12.77 -28.99 -29.75
CA ARG A 20 13.31 -27.66 -29.37
C ARG A 20 12.41 -26.54 -29.93
N PHE A 21 12.04 -26.63 -31.18
CA PHE A 21 11.18 -25.65 -31.83
C PHE A 21 9.80 -25.58 -31.16
N ASN A 22 9.19 -26.74 -30.85
CA ASN A 22 7.91 -26.80 -30.16
C ASN A 22 7.96 -26.17 -28.77
N LYS A 23 9.04 -26.37 -28.00
CA LYS A 23 9.22 -25.74 -26.70
C LYS A 23 9.40 -24.21 -26.80
N GLN A 24 10.04 -23.73 -27.88
CA GLN A 24 10.17 -22.28 -28.12
C GLN A 24 8.83 -21.67 -28.51
N ILE A 25 8.05 -22.32 -29.36
CA ILE A 25 6.69 -21.88 -29.72
C ILE A 25 5.80 -21.84 -28.48
N HIS A 26 5.88 -22.82 -27.61
CA HIS A 26 5.08 -22.83 -26.38
C HIS A 26 5.34 -21.59 -25.49
N VAL A 27 6.55 -21.02 -25.49
CA VAL A 27 6.81 -19.75 -24.80
C VAL A 27 6.01 -18.60 -25.41
N ILE A 28 5.92 -18.59 -26.74
CA ILE A 28 5.14 -17.57 -27.47
C ILE A 28 3.66 -17.70 -27.16
N ASP A 29 3.11 -18.91 -27.18
CA ASP A 29 1.72 -19.16 -26.81
C ASP A 29 1.40 -18.67 -25.40
N VAL A 30 2.23 -19.03 -24.42
CA VAL A 30 2.07 -18.57 -23.03
C VAL A 30 2.18 -17.03 -22.92
N ALA A 31 3.05 -16.41 -23.72
CA ALA A 31 3.17 -14.95 -23.74
C ALA A 31 1.94 -14.29 -24.38
N LEU A 32 1.43 -14.84 -25.45
CA LEU A 32 0.19 -14.36 -26.12
C LEU A 32 -1.02 -14.51 -25.22
N ASP A 33 -1.18 -15.65 -24.55
CA ASP A 33 -2.26 -15.87 -23.57
C ASP A 33 -2.21 -14.83 -22.45
N ARG A 34 -1.01 -14.54 -21.93
CA ARG A 34 -0.85 -13.49 -20.90
C ARG A 34 -1.23 -12.11 -21.43
N LEU A 35 -0.81 -11.77 -22.63
CA LEU A 35 -1.17 -10.50 -23.26
C LEU A 35 -2.67 -10.41 -23.52
N SER A 36 -3.29 -11.48 -23.97
CA SER A 36 -4.74 -11.57 -24.17
C SER A 36 -5.51 -11.37 -22.86
N ASN A 37 -5.06 -12.05 -21.78
CA ASN A 37 -5.65 -11.92 -20.46
C ASN A 37 -5.49 -10.50 -19.89
N LEU A 38 -4.33 -9.86 -20.11
CA LEU A 38 -4.10 -8.47 -19.70
C LEU A 38 -4.97 -7.48 -20.49
N ALA A 39 -5.14 -7.70 -21.79
CA ALA A 39 -5.93 -6.83 -22.65
C ALA A 39 -7.43 -7.03 -22.50
N GLY A 40 -7.87 -8.29 -22.39
CA GLY A 40 -9.28 -8.65 -22.27
C GLY A 40 -9.84 -8.64 -20.85
N GLY A 41 -8.98 -8.50 -19.86
CA GLY A 41 -9.32 -8.65 -18.44
C GLY A 41 -9.25 -10.12 -18.00
N TYR A 42 -8.69 -10.33 -16.79
CA TYR A 42 -8.60 -11.66 -16.18
C TYR A 42 -8.92 -11.54 -14.69
N SER A 43 -9.70 -12.49 -14.16
CA SER A 43 -10.01 -12.50 -12.74
C SER A 43 -9.64 -13.84 -12.10
N PHE A 44 -9.18 -13.78 -10.84
CA PHE A 44 -8.80 -14.96 -10.05
C PHE A 44 -9.02 -14.70 -8.56
N GLU A 45 -9.20 -15.76 -7.81
CA GLU A 45 -9.28 -15.70 -6.35
C GLU A 45 -7.89 -15.68 -5.73
N GLY A 46 -7.73 -14.97 -4.62
CA GLY A 46 -6.46 -14.87 -3.93
C GLY A 46 -6.55 -14.13 -2.61
N LYS A 47 -5.37 -13.87 -2.04
CA LYS A 47 -5.23 -13.19 -0.76
C LYS A 47 -4.58 -11.84 -0.96
N ALA A 48 -5.02 -10.87 -0.18
CA ALA A 48 -4.46 -9.53 -0.18
C ALA A 48 -4.19 -9.04 1.24
N LEU A 49 -3.21 -8.18 1.38
CA LEU A 49 -2.85 -7.52 2.63
C LEU A 49 -3.67 -6.24 2.78
N ALA A 50 -4.50 -6.20 3.82
CA ALA A 50 -5.24 -5.00 4.19
C ALA A 50 -4.31 -3.92 4.78
N PRO A 51 -4.73 -2.64 4.80
CA PRO A 51 -3.99 -1.57 5.47
C PRO A 51 -3.78 -1.82 6.97
N SER A 52 -4.67 -2.58 7.61
CA SER A 52 -4.53 -3.02 9.02
C SER A 52 -3.40 -4.01 9.26
N GLY A 53 -2.87 -4.64 8.20
CA GLY A 53 -1.89 -5.72 8.27
C GLY A 53 -2.49 -7.13 8.21
N ASP A 54 -3.82 -7.24 8.15
CA ASP A 54 -4.51 -8.53 8.05
C ASP A 54 -4.49 -9.08 6.63
N ILE A 55 -4.45 -10.41 6.50
CA ILE A 55 -4.58 -11.09 5.22
C ILE A 55 -6.05 -11.43 4.99
N VAL A 56 -6.61 -10.95 3.90
CA VAL A 56 -8.03 -11.09 3.56
C VAL A 56 -8.18 -11.83 2.24
N ASN A 57 -9.11 -12.79 2.20
CA ASN A 57 -9.47 -13.50 0.98
C ASN A 57 -10.40 -12.64 0.11
N GLY A 58 -10.28 -12.80 -1.20
CA GLY A 58 -11.14 -12.10 -2.16
C GLY A 58 -10.76 -12.40 -3.60
N LYS A 59 -11.32 -11.62 -4.49
CA LYS A 59 -11.15 -11.75 -5.93
C LYS A 59 -10.30 -10.60 -6.47
N PHE A 60 -9.37 -10.93 -7.33
CA PHE A 60 -8.60 -10.00 -8.14
C PHE A 60 -9.18 -9.90 -9.54
N ALA A 61 -9.15 -8.71 -10.11
CA ALA A 61 -9.42 -8.47 -11.52
C ALA A 61 -8.32 -7.63 -12.13
N LEU A 62 -7.74 -8.12 -13.23
CA LEU A 62 -6.72 -7.42 -14.01
C LEU A 62 -7.39 -6.69 -15.15
N HIS A 63 -7.01 -5.45 -15.36
CA HIS A 63 -7.40 -4.69 -16.54
C HIS A 63 -6.22 -3.80 -16.97
N GLY A 64 -5.63 -4.14 -18.10
CA GLY A 64 -4.38 -3.52 -18.53
C GLY A 64 -3.29 -3.67 -17.46
N PRO A 65 -2.60 -2.59 -17.08
CA PRO A 65 -1.52 -2.64 -16.10
C PRO A 65 -2.02 -2.61 -14.65
N SER A 66 -3.31 -2.41 -14.42
CA SER A 66 -3.90 -2.26 -13.08
C SER A 66 -4.53 -3.55 -12.59
N VAL A 67 -4.37 -3.80 -11.31
CA VAL A 67 -4.95 -4.96 -10.62
C VAL A 67 -5.89 -4.45 -9.53
N TYR A 68 -7.14 -4.83 -9.59
CA TYR A 68 -8.17 -4.46 -8.62
C TYR A 68 -8.48 -5.63 -7.72
N PHE A 69 -8.84 -5.34 -6.48
CA PHE A 69 -9.20 -6.34 -5.47
C PHE A 69 -10.50 -5.99 -4.80
N ALA A 70 -11.32 -6.99 -4.54
CA ALA A 70 -12.50 -6.88 -3.68
C ALA A 70 -12.56 -8.08 -2.74
N SER A 71 -12.71 -7.82 -1.45
CA SER A 71 -12.85 -8.85 -0.44
C SER A 71 -14.22 -9.52 -0.51
N ASP A 72 -14.24 -10.82 -0.15
CA ASP A 72 -15.48 -11.59 -0.01
C ASP A 72 -16.11 -11.43 1.38
N THR A 73 -15.28 -11.11 2.38
CA THR A 73 -15.68 -11.15 3.80
C THR A 73 -15.64 -9.79 4.49
N SER A 74 -15.07 -8.78 3.85
CA SER A 74 -14.92 -7.43 4.41
C SER A 74 -15.24 -6.36 3.37
N ASP A 75 -15.35 -5.12 3.81
CA ASP A 75 -15.53 -3.97 2.90
C ASP A 75 -14.25 -3.53 2.19
N LEU A 76 -13.17 -4.30 2.31
CA LEU A 76 -11.90 -4.00 1.68
C LEU A 76 -12.01 -4.12 0.16
N VAL A 77 -11.85 -3.00 -0.51
CA VAL A 77 -11.85 -2.86 -1.97
C VAL A 77 -10.80 -1.83 -2.37
N GLY A 78 -10.11 -2.07 -3.47
CA GLY A 78 -9.13 -1.10 -3.96
C GLY A 78 -8.24 -1.62 -5.07
N VAL A 79 -7.14 -0.94 -5.27
CA VAL A 79 -6.10 -1.29 -6.24
C VAL A 79 -5.01 -2.09 -5.54
N ALA A 80 -4.66 -3.24 -6.10
CA ALA A 80 -3.59 -4.08 -5.58
C ALA A 80 -2.22 -3.51 -5.98
N ILE A 81 -1.37 -3.30 -5.01
CA ILE A 81 -0.01 -2.79 -5.19
C ILE A 81 1.00 -3.74 -4.55
N THR A 82 2.17 -3.83 -5.14
CA THR A 82 3.26 -4.62 -4.57
C THR A 82 3.97 -3.80 -3.50
N LYS A 83 4.02 -4.30 -2.26
CA LYS A 83 4.86 -3.74 -1.18
C LYS A 83 6.16 -4.51 -1.05
N LEU A 84 7.25 -3.78 -0.80
CA LEU A 84 8.54 -4.39 -0.49
C LEU A 84 8.41 -5.22 0.80
N ASN A 85 8.92 -6.44 0.79
CA ASN A 85 8.89 -7.40 1.90
C ASN A 85 7.50 -7.95 2.26
N ALA A 86 6.48 -7.79 1.42
CA ALA A 86 5.20 -8.46 1.56
C ALA A 86 5.10 -9.63 0.59
N ALA A 87 4.65 -10.80 1.06
CA ALA A 87 4.39 -11.96 0.21
C ALA A 87 3.10 -11.75 -0.61
N GLU A 88 2.13 -11.06 -0.02
CA GLU A 88 0.84 -10.77 -0.62
C GLU A 88 0.78 -9.32 -1.13
N ALA A 89 -0.01 -9.09 -2.19
CA ALA A 89 -0.27 -7.75 -2.68
C ALA A 89 -1.05 -6.92 -1.64
N ALA A 90 -0.62 -5.71 -1.38
CA ALA A 90 -1.36 -4.80 -0.50
C ALA A 90 -2.47 -4.09 -1.28
N VAL A 91 -3.58 -3.83 -0.61
CA VAL A 91 -4.71 -3.10 -1.20
C VAL A 91 -4.64 -1.65 -0.79
N ALA A 92 -4.52 -0.76 -1.78
CA ALA A 92 -4.63 0.67 -1.62
C ALA A 92 -6.05 1.13 -1.98
N ASN A 93 -6.67 1.93 -1.11
CA ASN A 93 -7.97 2.50 -1.40
C ASN A 93 -7.80 3.77 -2.25
N PRO A 94 -8.35 3.83 -3.48
CA PRO A 94 -8.25 5.01 -4.34
C PRO A 94 -9.16 6.17 -3.91
N GLY A 95 -9.88 6.02 -2.81
CA GLY A 95 -10.88 6.95 -2.30
C GLY A 95 -12.27 6.33 -2.25
N ASN A 96 -13.08 6.76 -1.30
CA ASN A 96 -14.40 6.17 -1.04
C ASN A 96 -15.37 6.26 -2.22
N ASN A 97 -15.15 7.18 -3.15
CA ASN A 97 -16.02 7.37 -4.31
C ASN A 97 -15.91 6.25 -5.35
N PHE A 98 -14.85 5.43 -5.33
CA PHE A 98 -14.60 4.40 -6.32
C PHE A 98 -14.79 2.97 -5.79
N SER A 99 -15.07 2.80 -4.52
CA SER A 99 -15.13 1.46 -3.90
C SER A 99 -16.23 0.58 -4.48
N GLU A 100 -17.42 1.14 -4.70
CA GLU A 100 -18.54 0.37 -5.28
C GLU A 100 -18.32 0.05 -6.77
N GLU A 101 -17.72 0.96 -7.51
CA GLU A 101 -17.39 0.76 -8.92
C GLU A 101 -16.35 -0.36 -9.08
N ILE A 102 -15.30 -0.35 -8.27
CA ILE A 102 -14.28 -1.39 -8.25
C ILE A 102 -14.88 -2.73 -7.82
N ARG A 103 -15.74 -2.74 -6.80
CA ARG A 103 -16.44 -3.96 -6.34
C ARG A 103 -17.27 -4.57 -7.45
N THR A 104 -18.04 -3.76 -8.16
CA THR A 104 -18.86 -4.19 -9.28
C THR A 104 -18.01 -4.75 -10.40
N PHE A 105 -16.95 -4.05 -10.78
CA PHE A 105 -16.02 -4.50 -11.80
C PHE A 105 -15.36 -5.83 -11.44
N VAL A 106 -14.84 -5.99 -10.23
CA VAL A 106 -14.17 -7.22 -9.78
C VAL A 106 -15.12 -8.42 -9.76
N ARG A 107 -16.40 -8.20 -9.41
CA ARG A 107 -17.39 -9.26 -9.31
C ARG A 107 -18.02 -9.62 -10.64
N GLN A 108 -18.36 -8.63 -11.45
CA GLN A 108 -19.14 -8.79 -12.69
C GLN A 108 -18.28 -8.76 -13.95
N GLY A 109 -17.07 -8.21 -13.87
CA GLY A 109 -16.19 -8.02 -15.04
C GLY A 109 -16.54 -6.81 -15.89
N GLU A 110 -17.54 -6.02 -15.50
CA GLU A 110 -18.05 -4.87 -16.24
C GLU A 110 -18.19 -3.65 -15.32
N GLY A 111 -18.07 -2.46 -15.87
CA GLY A 111 -18.27 -1.21 -15.14
C GLY A 111 -17.20 -0.16 -15.42
N SER A 112 -17.35 0.97 -14.74
CA SER A 112 -16.34 2.04 -14.74
C SER A 112 -15.30 1.77 -13.65
N ILE A 113 -14.05 1.93 -13.98
CA ILE A 113 -12.94 1.74 -13.04
C ILE A 113 -12.02 2.96 -13.06
N PRO A 114 -11.47 3.37 -11.90
CA PRO A 114 -10.46 4.42 -11.87
C PRO A 114 -9.17 3.90 -12.51
N ALA A 115 -8.82 4.45 -13.68
CA ALA A 115 -7.56 4.12 -14.33
C ALA A 115 -6.43 4.98 -13.76
N ASP A 116 -5.42 4.32 -13.16
CA ASP A 116 -4.20 5.00 -12.75
C ASP A 116 -3.10 4.83 -13.80
N ALA A 117 -2.94 5.85 -14.65
CA ALA A 117 -1.90 5.88 -15.67
C ALA A 117 -0.47 5.89 -15.07
N THR A 118 -0.31 6.14 -13.78
CA THR A 118 0.99 6.18 -13.09
C THR A 118 1.42 4.84 -12.51
N LEU A 119 0.65 3.77 -12.74
CA LEU A 119 0.91 2.40 -12.25
C LEU A 119 1.07 2.36 -10.72
N GLY A 120 0.16 2.97 -10.00
CA GLY A 120 0.12 2.97 -8.54
C GLY A 120 0.97 4.05 -7.87
N LYS A 121 1.66 4.90 -8.61
CA LYS A 121 2.44 5.99 -8.01
C LYS A 121 1.55 7.08 -7.41
N ALA A 122 0.44 7.41 -8.08
CA ALA A 122 -0.53 8.35 -7.56
C ALA A 122 -1.16 7.84 -6.25
N LEU A 123 -1.48 6.54 -6.19
CA LEU A 123 -2.03 5.91 -4.98
C LEU A 123 -1.05 5.90 -3.80
N LYS A 124 0.24 5.73 -4.05
CA LYS A 124 1.26 5.85 -3.01
C LYS A 124 1.35 7.25 -2.41
N ILE A 125 1.08 8.28 -3.20
CA ILE A 125 1.01 9.66 -2.72
C ILE A 125 -0.22 9.87 -1.85
N VAL A 126 -1.35 9.27 -2.21
CA VAL A 126 -2.59 9.33 -1.40
C VAL A 126 -2.43 8.57 -0.08
N GLU A 127 -1.78 7.40 -0.09
CA GLU A 127 -1.42 6.67 1.15
C GLU A 127 -0.46 7.47 2.06
N GLY A 128 0.43 8.28 1.48
CA GLY A 128 1.34 9.16 2.23
C GLY A 128 0.65 10.37 2.86
N ASN A 129 -0.59 10.66 2.47
CA ASN A 129 -1.42 11.72 3.05
C ASN A 129 -2.32 11.21 4.20
N ASP A 130 -1.90 10.17 4.89
CA ASP A 130 -2.58 9.73 6.12
C ASP A 130 -2.77 10.93 7.06
N SER A 131 -3.99 11.13 7.52
CA SER A 131 -4.28 12.14 8.53
C SER A 131 -3.37 11.91 9.75
N ILE A 132 -2.91 13.00 10.37
CA ILE A 132 -2.10 12.93 11.61
C ILE A 132 -2.74 12.01 12.65
N LEU A 133 -4.08 11.99 12.74
CA LEU A 133 -4.84 11.10 13.60
C LEU A 133 -4.71 9.61 13.22
N GLU A 134 -4.66 9.28 11.94
CA GLU A 134 -4.44 7.91 11.46
C GLU A 134 -3.02 7.42 11.75
N HIS A 135 -2.03 8.30 11.63
CA HIS A 135 -0.65 8.00 12.04
C HIS A 135 -0.56 7.64 13.53
N PHE A 136 -1.31 8.35 14.39
CA PHE A 136 -1.39 8.04 15.81
C PHE A 136 -2.12 6.72 16.07
N ALA A 137 -3.20 6.43 15.36
CA ALA A 137 -3.93 5.17 15.48
C ALA A 137 -3.06 3.96 15.08
N LYS A 138 -2.23 4.10 14.04
CA LYS A 138 -1.26 3.07 13.60
C LYS A 138 -0.12 2.83 14.60
N GLY A 139 0.16 3.79 15.49
CA GLY A 139 1.15 3.68 16.57
C GLY A 139 0.73 2.76 17.73
N GLY A 140 -0.51 2.27 17.74
CA GLY A 140 -1.04 1.36 18.76
C GLY A 140 -0.90 1.91 20.18
N SER A 141 -0.80 1.01 21.17
CA SER A 141 -0.68 1.38 22.59
C SER A 141 0.56 2.21 22.92
N VAL A 142 1.64 2.05 22.18
CA VAL A 142 2.88 2.83 22.37
C VAL A 142 2.67 4.29 21.95
N GLY A 143 1.91 4.55 20.89
CA GLY A 143 1.57 5.90 20.44
C GLY A 143 0.84 6.70 21.52
N TYR A 144 -0.11 6.09 22.22
CA TYR A 144 -0.84 6.74 23.32
C TYR A 144 0.06 7.09 24.50
N VAL A 145 1.03 6.25 24.85
CA VAL A 145 1.99 6.52 25.93
C VAL A 145 2.89 7.73 25.57
N ILE A 146 3.35 7.80 24.33
CA ILE A 146 4.18 8.94 23.87
C ILE A 146 3.40 10.24 23.91
N ILE A 147 2.14 10.24 23.47
CA ILE A 147 1.26 11.41 23.53
C ILE A 147 1.04 11.85 24.97
N ALA A 148 0.75 10.92 25.89
CA ALA A 148 0.54 11.23 27.31
C ALA A 148 1.78 11.87 27.92
N LEU A 149 2.98 11.33 27.65
CA LEU A 149 4.25 11.93 28.09
C LEU A 149 4.47 13.32 27.50
N GLY A 150 4.15 13.52 26.22
CA GLY A 150 4.26 14.83 25.57
C GLY A 150 3.36 15.87 26.22
N ILE A 151 2.11 15.50 26.56
CA ILE A 151 1.16 16.38 27.26
C ILE A 151 1.71 16.76 28.65
N VAL A 152 2.24 15.78 29.41
CA VAL A 152 2.83 16.04 30.71
C VAL A 152 4.02 17.01 30.61
N CYS A 153 4.92 16.80 29.67
CA CYS A 153 6.06 17.70 29.42
C CYS A 153 5.58 19.12 29.06
N LEU A 154 4.55 19.25 28.25
CA LEU A 154 3.98 20.53 27.85
C LEU A 154 3.36 21.26 29.06
N LEU A 155 2.64 20.55 29.93
CA LEU A 155 2.04 21.11 31.13
C LEU A 155 3.13 21.59 32.12
N VAL A 156 4.19 20.81 32.34
CA VAL A 156 5.34 21.18 33.18
C VAL A 156 6.04 22.40 32.58
N GLY A 157 6.25 22.44 31.27
CA GLY A 157 6.86 23.60 30.60
C GLY A 157 6.04 24.88 30.77
N LEU A 158 4.72 24.79 30.54
CA LEU A 158 3.81 25.94 30.75
C LEU A 158 3.81 26.43 32.20
N PHE A 159 3.81 25.49 33.15
CA PHE A 159 3.86 25.83 34.57
C PHE A 159 5.16 26.56 34.89
N LYS A 160 6.30 26.08 34.40
CA LYS A 160 7.62 26.75 34.61
C LYS A 160 7.70 28.12 33.96
N VAL A 161 7.21 28.28 32.74
CA VAL A 161 7.13 29.59 32.08
C VAL A 161 6.28 30.55 32.89
N ARG A 162 5.14 30.11 33.40
CA ARG A 162 4.28 30.92 34.25
C ARG A 162 4.92 31.29 35.60
N GLU A 163 5.73 30.41 36.19
CA GLU A 163 6.48 30.66 37.40
C GLU A 163 7.56 31.71 37.13
N ILE A 164 8.35 31.56 36.07
CA ILE A 164 9.42 32.50 35.70
C ILE A 164 8.88 33.89 35.39
N THR A 165 7.73 33.99 34.70
CA THR A 165 7.11 35.28 34.38
C THR A 165 6.55 36.02 35.61
N LYS A 166 6.33 35.31 36.74
CA LYS A 166 5.92 35.91 38.01
C LYS A 166 7.10 36.51 38.80
N PHE A 167 8.33 36.08 38.52
CA PHE A 167 9.50 36.71 39.12
C PHE A 167 9.72 38.05 38.43
N LYS A 168 9.35 39.15 39.14
CA LYS A 168 9.79 40.50 38.78
C LYS A 168 11.32 40.51 38.85
N ALA A 169 11.98 40.90 37.79
CA ALA A 169 13.41 41.21 37.86
C ALA A 169 13.62 42.27 38.98
N ALA A 170 14.51 41.99 39.94
CA ALA A 170 14.86 42.94 40.97
C ALA A 170 15.40 44.20 40.27
N ASP A 171 14.90 45.35 40.69
CA ASP A 171 15.35 46.64 40.14
C ASP A 171 16.85 46.79 40.45
N PRO A 172 17.71 46.99 39.43
CA PRO A 172 19.15 47.20 39.66
C PRO A 172 19.46 48.31 40.65
N GLY A 173 18.53 49.30 40.83
CA GLY A 173 18.61 50.39 41.79
C GLY A 173 18.48 49.93 43.27
N GLU A 174 17.69 48.89 43.52
CA GLU A 174 17.45 48.35 44.87
C GLU A 174 18.66 47.54 45.38
N VAL A 175 19.36 46.85 44.46
CA VAL A 175 20.55 46.04 44.78
C VAL A 175 21.75 46.94 45.15
N LEU A 176 21.87 48.10 44.52
CA LEU A 176 22.94 49.07 44.81
C LEU A 176 22.75 49.85 46.13
N SER A 177 21.55 49.86 46.70
CA SER A 177 21.27 50.57 47.97
C SER A 177 21.58 49.71 49.21
N VAL A 178 21.95 48.44 49.06
CA VAL A 178 22.26 47.51 50.16
C VAL A 178 23.78 47.24 50.28
N LEU A 179 24.56 47.75 49.36
CA LEU A 179 26.04 47.74 49.41
C LEU A 179 26.56 49.06 49.94
#